data_0fb4148cd443144e253cd2455e27f605
#
_entry.id   0fb4148cd443144e253cd2455e27f605
#
_cell.length_a   1.000
_cell.length_b   1.000
_cell.length_c   1.000
_cell.angle_alpha   90.00
_cell.angle_beta   90.00
_cell.angle_gamma   90.00
#
_symmetry.space_group_name_H-M   'P 1'
#
loop_
_entity.id
_entity.type
_entity.pdbx_description
1 polymer ?
#
loop_
_entity_poly.entity_id
_entity_poly.type
_entity_poly.pdbx_seq_one_letter_code
_entity_poly.pdbx_strand_id
1 'polypeptide(L)'
;MAVKVWLITAILVGFGLTACTSESNELLIENVVIVSAERETAPDAMNVLIRDGVIAEISAEPIQADRSVMRIEGDGRFLTPGLMDSHHHVAFVPGMGAIGVAPARDHEALVDAYMAQQPRSLLYYGVTQILDPAPLLAWRDFAANSPGPDLFRCGEIPNGEAGYPINQRDDADMVSLYPYRITSTRTPEMVVERIAADGAICVKIYLEDGFGAESEWPLYDAEILGRIRDAARAHELPLLAHANAIDMYQIALDADVDVLAHGLWNWQWPEGDPPVAEILQRVHEQGVGYMPTHRVMAGLGEHLLPARMDAPEYADIVPADLLDWYRAGGADWFADELAADFPPDMPREEMAAIFGYGVGRVQRATAFLEQAGHPLLLASDCPGSPTSANQPGLCTRLEIESLAQAGVSPESVFRAGTINPARQFGLEARYGTVEVGKVANLLLLEANPRLDIAAWDTIQTVILHGEPLARDDLKAR
;
A
#
# COMPACT_ATOMS: atom_id res chain seq x y z
N MET A 1 74.07 19.42 -43.99
CA MET A 1 72.76 19.75 -43.50
C MET A 1 71.80 18.78 -44.14
N ALA A 2 71.38 17.74 -43.46
CA ALA A 2 70.48 16.70 -43.96
C ALA A 2 69.13 16.81 -43.19
N VAL A 3 68.10 17.11 -43.95
CA VAL A 3 66.73 17.18 -43.42
C VAL A 3 66.14 15.76 -43.45
N LYS A 4 65.82 15.22 -42.30
CA LYS A 4 65.05 13.97 -42.17
C LYS A 4 63.55 14.22 -42.27
N VAL A 5 62.92 13.68 -43.31
CA VAL A 5 61.49 13.62 -43.48
C VAL A 5 60.97 12.41 -42.72
N TRP A 6 60.04 12.64 -41.79
CA TRP A 6 59.28 11.56 -41.10
C TRP A 6 57.96 11.33 -41.84
N LEU A 7 57.77 10.13 -42.36
CA LEU A 7 56.45 9.67 -42.84
C LEU A 7 55.60 9.26 -41.61
N ILE A 8 54.44 9.92 -41.47
CA ILE A 8 53.42 9.51 -40.48
C ILE A 8 52.47 8.58 -41.21
N THR A 9 52.49 7.31 -40.82
CA THR A 9 51.52 6.30 -41.26
C THR A 9 50.27 6.43 -40.38
N ALA A 10 49.16 6.91 -40.97
CA ALA A 10 47.88 6.93 -40.27
C ALA A 10 47.25 5.54 -40.25
N ILE A 11 47.14 4.97 -39.09
CA ILE A 11 46.35 3.74 -38.86
C ILE A 11 44.87 4.15 -38.66
N LEU A 12 44.03 3.86 -39.66
CA LEU A 12 42.58 3.93 -39.53
C LEU A 12 42.12 2.76 -38.66
N VAL A 13 41.84 3.02 -37.36
CA VAL A 13 41.07 2.12 -36.50
C VAL A 13 39.62 2.31 -36.84
N GLY A 14 39.05 1.35 -37.54
CA GLY A 14 37.61 1.27 -37.78
C GLY A 14 36.91 0.97 -36.45
N PHE A 15 36.23 1.94 -35.85
CA PHE A 15 35.26 1.72 -34.81
C PHE A 15 34.05 1.04 -35.46
N GLY A 16 33.95 -0.26 -35.28
CA GLY A 16 32.68 -0.97 -35.49
C GLY A 16 31.67 -0.49 -34.47
N LEU A 17 30.70 0.31 -34.87
CA LEU A 17 29.49 0.55 -34.15
C LEU A 17 28.73 -0.78 -34.07
N THR A 18 28.96 -1.60 -33.00
CA THR A 18 28.01 -2.58 -32.59
C THR A 18 26.79 -1.80 -32.11
N ALA A 19 25.75 -1.73 -32.96
CA ALA A 19 24.43 -1.36 -32.52
C ALA A 19 24.03 -2.40 -31.47
N CYS A 20 24.02 -2.01 -30.19
CA CYS A 20 23.22 -2.68 -29.20
C CYS A 20 21.76 -2.56 -29.68
N THR A 21 21.25 -3.60 -30.33
CA THR A 21 19.81 -3.80 -30.42
C THR A 21 19.36 -3.98 -28.99
N SER A 22 18.78 -2.95 -28.36
CA SER A 22 17.92 -3.17 -27.20
C SER A 22 16.88 -4.19 -27.69
N GLU A 23 16.84 -5.38 -27.10
CA GLU A 23 15.71 -6.26 -27.26
C GLU A 23 14.49 -5.42 -26.88
N SER A 24 13.59 -5.17 -27.83
CA SER A 24 12.36 -4.47 -27.54
C SER A 24 11.59 -5.34 -26.57
N ASN A 25 11.33 -4.83 -25.37
CA ASN A 25 10.55 -5.54 -24.36
C ASN A 25 9.07 -5.44 -24.78
N GLU A 26 8.68 -6.30 -25.73
CA GLU A 26 7.32 -6.34 -26.25
C GLU A 26 6.60 -7.61 -25.77
N LEU A 27 5.36 -7.44 -25.32
CA LEU A 27 4.46 -8.51 -24.93
C LEU A 27 3.12 -8.34 -25.66
N LEU A 28 2.66 -9.41 -26.32
CA LEU A 28 1.31 -9.49 -26.88
C LEU A 28 0.48 -10.48 -26.07
N ILE A 29 -0.60 -9.98 -25.48
CA ILE A 29 -1.62 -10.79 -24.78
C ILE A 29 -2.79 -10.93 -25.75
N GLU A 30 -3.12 -12.16 -26.12
CA GLU A 30 -4.16 -12.47 -27.10
C GLU A 30 -5.38 -13.07 -26.40
N ASN A 31 -6.57 -12.82 -26.94
CA ASN A 31 -7.82 -13.47 -26.55
C ASN A 31 -8.15 -13.31 -25.05
N VAL A 32 -8.23 -12.07 -24.55
CA VAL A 32 -8.60 -11.74 -23.18
C VAL A 32 -9.88 -10.90 -23.11
N VAL A 33 -10.62 -11.04 -22.02
CA VAL A 33 -11.75 -10.18 -21.68
C VAL A 33 -11.21 -9.03 -20.80
N ILE A 34 -11.24 -7.79 -21.30
CA ILE A 34 -10.76 -6.65 -20.54
C ILE A 34 -11.80 -6.25 -19.49
N VAL A 35 -11.37 -6.18 -18.23
CA VAL A 35 -12.13 -5.70 -17.08
C VAL A 35 -11.48 -4.42 -16.56
N SER A 36 -12.17 -3.30 -16.70
CA SER A 36 -11.67 -1.98 -16.31
C SER A 36 -12.83 -1.13 -15.79
N ALA A 37 -12.57 -0.24 -14.81
CA ALA A 37 -13.61 0.55 -14.15
C ALA A 37 -14.38 1.49 -15.10
N GLU A 38 -13.69 2.02 -16.12
CA GLU A 38 -14.27 2.99 -17.06
C GLU A 38 -14.79 2.34 -18.36
N ARG A 39 -14.82 1.02 -18.39
CA ARG A 39 -15.25 0.27 -19.58
C ARG A 39 -16.34 -0.70 -19.19
N GLU A 40 -17.40 -0.77 -20.02
CA GLU A 40 -18.29 -1.92 -19.95
C GLU A 40 -17.51 -3.18 -20.30
N THR A 41 -17.65 -4.22 -19.48
CA THR A 41 -17.03 -5.52 -19.76
C THR A 41 -17.75 -6.10 -20.98
N ALA A 42 -17.14 -5.94 -22.15
CA ALA A 42 -17.64 -6.58 -23.35
C ALA A 42 -17.24 -8.07 -23.30
N PRO A 43 -18.13 -8.98 -23.72
CA PRO A 43 -17.82 -10.42 -23.77
C PRO A 43 -16.82 -10.76 -24.88
N ASP A 44 -16.52 -9.81 -25.76
CA ASP A 44 -15.66 -10.05 -26.92
C ASP A 44 -14.18 -10.10 -26.50
N ALA A 45 -13.48 -11.09 -27.03
CA ALA A 45 -12.06 -11.26 -26.84
C ALA A 45 -11.28 -10.09 -27.46
N MET A 46 -10.32 -9.57 -26.69
CA MET A 46 -9.45 -8.47 -27.09
C MET A 46 -8.00 -8.93 -27.10
N ASN A 47 -7.18 -8.23 -27.89
CA ASN A 47 -5.73 -8.39 -27.92
C ASN A 47 -5.09 -7.10 -27.39
N VAL A 48 -4.04 -7.23 -26.60
CA VAL A 48 -3.33 -6.12 -25.97
C VAL A 48 -1.84 -6.22 -26.27
N LEU A 49 -1.30 -5.24 -26.95
CA LEU A 49 0.12 -5.12 -27.21
C LEU A 49 0.76 -4.14 -26.23
N ILE A 50 1.81 -4.59 -25.58
CA ILE A 50 2.60 -3.82 -24.62
C ILE A 50 3.98 -3.59 -25.26
N ARG A 51 4.48 -2.35 -25.15
CA ARG A 51 5.82 -1.95 -25.56
C ARG A 51 6.46 -1.08 -24.50
N ASP A 52 7.70 -1.39 -24.15
CA ASP A 52 8.49 -0.61 -23.17
C ASP A 52 7.70 -0.35 -21.86
N GLY A 53 6.99 -1.37 -21.37
CA GLY A 53 6.21 -1.28 -20.13
C GLY A 53 4.89 -0.52 -20.21
N VAL A 54 4.45 -0.12 -21.41
CA VAL A 54 3.23 0.68 -21.63
C VAL A 54 2.28 -0.05 -22.58
N ILE A 55 0.98 0.04 -22.33
CA ILE A 55 -0.06 -0.48 -23.24
C ILE A 55 -0.02 0.33 -24.53
N ALA A 56 0.43 -0.27 -25.61
CA ALA A 56 0.62 0.39 -26.91
C ALA A 56 -0.62 0.31 -27.80
N GLU A 57 -1.35 -0.83 -27.76
CA GLU A 57 -2.52 -1.07 -28.61
C GLU A 57 -3.49 -2.04 -27.94
N ILE A 58 -4.78 -1.79 -28.13
CA ILE A 58 -5.88 -2.68 -27.73
C ILE A 58 -6.80 -2.87 -28.95
N SER A 59 -7.04 -4.11 -29.38
CA SER A 59 -7.79 -4.41 -30.60
C SER A 59 -8.65 -5.67 -30.46
N ALA A 60 -9.84 -5.66 -31.03
CA ALA A 60 -10.64 -6.87 -31.23
C ALA A 60 -10.09 -7.75 -32.36
N GLU A 61 -9.41 -7.13 -33.32
CA GLU A 61 -8.77 -7.84 -34.43
C GLU A 61 -7.35 -8.28 -34.03
N PRO A 62 -6.80 -9.34 -34.66
CA PRO A 62 -5.44 -9.78 -34.39
C PRO A 62 -4.42 -8.68 -34.63
N ILE A 63 -3.56 -8.42 -33.64
CA ILE A 63 -2.48 -7.44 -33.74
C ILE A 63 -1.28 -8.08 -34.43
N GLN A 64 -0.76 -7.40 -35.46
CA GLN A 64 0.46 -7.83 -36.15
C GLN A 64 1.68 -7.47 -35.30
N ALA A 65 2.39 -8.46 -34.84
CA ALA A 65 3.63 -8.31 -34.08
C ALA A 65 4.70 -9.25 -34.63
N ASP A 66 5.97 -8.89 -34.46
CA ASP A 66 7.09 -9.70 -34.92
C ASP A 66 7.10 -11.07 -34.22
N ARG A 67 7.73 -12.06 -34.86
CA ARG A 67 7.81 -13.43 -34.31
C ARG A 67 8.64 -13.51 -33.01
N SER A 68 9.46 -12.52 -32.76
CA SER A 68 10.29 -12.41 -31.56
C SER A 68 9.53 -11.86 -30.35
N VAL A 69 8.33 -11.29 -30.55
CA VAL A 69 7.49 -10.76 -29.48
C VAL A 69 7.00 -11.89 -28.57
N MET A 70 7.16 -11.74 -27.26
CA MET A 70 6.59 -12.69 -26.30
C MET A 70 5.07 -12.69 -26.41
N ARG A 71 4.46 -13.86 -26.33
CA ARG A 71 3.01 -14.02 -26.45
C ARG A 71 2.43 -14.76 -25.26
N ILE A 72 1.30 -14.28 -24.78
CA ILE A 72 0.47 -14.96 -23.79
C ILE A 72 -0.90 -15.17 -24.42
N GLU A 73 -1.31 -16.46 -24.51
CA GLU A 73 -2.67 -16.82 -24.86
C GLU A 73 -3.59 -16.68 -23.63
N GLY A 74 -4.55 -15.79 -23.73
CA GLY A 74 -5.47 -15.48 -22.65
C GLY A 74 -6.59 -16.51 -22.47
N ASP A 75 -6.92 -17.29 -23.51
CA ASP A 75 -8.01 -18.31 -23.47
C ASP A 75 -9.35 -17.77 -22.96
N GLY A 76 -9.66 -16.50 -23.21
CA GLY A 76 -10.86 -15.84 -22.71
C GLY A 76 -10.81 -15.43 -21.22
N ARG A 77 -9.64 -15.51 -20.58
CA ARG A 77 -9.42 -15.05 -19.20
C ARG A 77 -9.56 -13.53 -19.09
N PHE A 78 -9.68 -13.05 -17.85
CA PHE A 78 -9.92 -11.66 -17.54
C PHE A 78 -8.62 -10.91 -17.32
N LEU A 79 -8.44 -9.80 -18.06
CA LEU A 79 -7.29 -8.90 -17.92
C LEU A 79 -7.75 -7.62 -17.20
N THR A 80 -7.14 -7.33 -16.05
CA THR A 80 -7.47 -6.18 -15.19
C THR A 80 -6.24 -5.31 -14.93
N PRO A 81 -6.42 -4.05 -14.47
CA PRO A 81 -5.33 -3.34 -13.81
C PRO A 81 -4.86 -4.12 -12.58
N GLY A 82 -3.60 -3.99 -12.20
CA GLY A 82 -3.12 -4.44 -10.91
C GLY A 82 -3.71 -3.62 -9.76
N LEU A 83 -3.74 -4.21 -8.57
CA LEU A 83 -4.23 -3.55 -7.36
C LEU A 83 -3.24 -2.48 -6.88
N MET A 84 -3.80 -1.39 -6.34
CA MET A 84 -3.10 -0.43 -5.52
C MET A 84 -3.54 -0.57 -4.07
N ASP A 85 -2.60 -0.89 -3.18
CA ASP A 85 -2.78 -0.75 -1.73
C ASP A 85 -2.40 0.68 -1.33
N SER A 86 -3.41 1.46 -0.92
CA SER A 86 -3.27 2.89 -0.65
C SER A 86 -2.69 3.20 0.73
N HIS A 87 -2.40 2.18 1.53
CA HIS A 87 -1.78 2.32 2.84
C HIS A 87 -1.00 1.05 3.20
N HIS A 88 0.28 1.04 2.87
CA HIS A 88 1.18 -0.08 3.15
C HIS A 88 2.50 0.44 3.69
N HIS A 89 3.06 -0.20 4.70
CA HIS A 89 4.32 0.20 5.32
C HIS A 89 5.47 -0.72 4.90
N VAL A 90 6.49 -0.17 4.22
CA VAL A 90 7.66 -0.95 3.81
C VAL A 90 8.75 -1.04 4.88
N ALA A 91 8.68 -0.16 5.89
CA ALA A 91 9.70 0.00 6.91
C ALA A 91 9.49 -0.86 8.16
N PHE A 92 8.48 -1.72 8.18
CA PHE A 92 8.14 -2.55 9.33
C PHE A 92 8.21 -4.03 8.98
N VAL A 93 8.67 -4.84 9.94
CA VAL A 93 8.66 -6.30 9.86
C VAL A 93 7.58 -6.82 10.79
N PRO A 94 6.60 -7.60 10.30
CA PRO A 94 5.59 -8.24 11.16
C PRO A 94 6.26 -8.97 12.33
N GLY A 95 5.72 -8.82 13.52
CA GLY A 95 6.27 -9.43 14.75
C GLY A 95 7.53 -8.76 15.32
N MET A 96 8.18 -7.85 14.57
CA MET A 96 9.42 -7.19 15.01
C MET A 96 9.31 -5.67 15.11
N GLY A 97 8.42 -5.02 14.34
CA GLY A 97 8.27 -3.57 14.30
C GLY A 97 9.23 -2.90 13.30
N ALA A 98 9.61 -1.65 13.56
CA ALA A 98 10.38 -0.83 12.64
C ALA A 98 11.79 -1.39 12.38
N ILE A 99 12.22 -1.39 11.14
CA ILE A 99 13.59 -1.77 10.74
C ILE A 99 14.59 -0.80 11.38
N GLY A 100 15.66 -1.33 11.94
CA GLY A 100 16.69 -0.56 12.66
C GLY A 100 16.41 -0.33 14.15
N VAL A 101 15.24 -0.75 14.64
CA VAL A 101 14.85 -0.73 16.06
C VAL A 101 14.73 -2.17 16.57
N ALA A 102 15.00 -2.41 17.86
CA ALA A 102 14.81 -3.75 18.45
C ALA A 102 13.30 -4.10 18.48
N PRO A 103 12.91 -5.38 18.25
CA PRO A 103 13.78 -6.53 18.02
C PRO A 103 14.30 -6.70 16.57
N ALA A 104 13.80 -5.95 15.58
CA ALA A 104 14.21 -6.12 14.17
C ALA A 104 15.74 -5.97 13.99
N ARG A 105 16.34 -4.96 14.64
CA ARG A 105 17.79 -4.74 14.64
C ARG A 105 18.60 -5.94 15.10
N ASP A 106 18.06 -6.74 16.03
CA ASP A 106 18.75 -7.86 16.65
C ASP A 106 18.60 -9.17 15.84
N HIS A 107 17.82 -9.13 14.72
CA HIS A 107 17.50 -10.27 13.86
C HIS A 107 17.77 -9.98 12.37
N GLU A 108 18.92 -9.37 12.06
CA GLU A 108 19.28 -8.88 10.72
C GLU A 108 19.02 -9.90 9.60
N ALA A 109 19.41 -11.18 9.78
CA ALA A 109 19.21 -12.20 8.75
C ALA A 109 17.72 -12.49 8.45
N LEU A 110 16.83 -12.41 9.44
CA LEU A 110 15.38 -12.58 9.25
C LEU A 110 14.79 -11.34 8.57
N VAL A 111 15.27 -10.15 8.93
CA VAL A 111 14.88 -8.89 8.28
C VAL A 111 15.28 -8.90 6.81
N ASP A 112 16.51 -9.30 6.47
CA ASP A 112 16.99 -9.40 5.09
C ASP A 112 16.14 -10.38 4.27
N ALA A 113 15.82 -11.55 4.82
CA ALA A 113 14.97 -12.53 4.17
C ALA A 113 13.55 -11.96 3.94
N TYR A 114 12.98 -11.26 4.92
CA TYR A 114 11.70 -10.60 4.81
C TYR A 114 11.72 -9.50 3.74
N MET A 115 12.71 -8.61 3.75
CA MET A 115 12.85 -7.52 2.80
C MET A 115 12.97 -8.01 1.35
N ALA A 116 13.63 -9.16 1.13
CA ALA A 116 13.70 -9.78 -0.18
C ALA A 116 12.35 -10.39 -0.63
N GLN A 117 11.53 -10.87 0.32
CA GLN A 117 10.26 -11.51 0.02
C GLN A 117 9.08 -10.53 0.01
N GLN A 118 9.08 -9.47 0.80
CA GLN A 118 7.98 -8.51 0.93
C GLN A 118 7.43 -8.03 -0.42
N PRO A 119 8.23 -7.53 -1.39
CA PRO A 119 7.71 -7.07 -2.67
C PRO A 119 7.10 -8.21 -3.50
N ARG A 120 7.64 -9.42 -3.41
CA ARG A 120 7.13 -10.62 -4.08
C ARG A 120 5.79 -11.07 -3.51
N SER A 121 5.61 -10.99 -2.19
CA SER A 121 4.37 -11.31 -1.49
C SER A 121 3.25 -10.36 -1.88
N LEU A 122 3.55 -9.06 -2.06
CA LEU A 122 2.61 -8.08 -2.60
C LEU A 122 2.16 -8.47 -4.02
N LEU A 123 3.11 -8.74 -4.91
CA LEU A 123 2.82 -9.16 -6.28
C LEU A 123 2.05 -10.49 -6.34
N TYR A 124 2.33 -11.44 -5.43
CA TYR A 124 1.61 -12.73 -5.35
C TYR A 124 0.09 -12.54 -5.18
N TYR A 125 -0.31 -11.50 -4.46
CA TYR A 125 -1.71 -11.09 -4.29
C TYR A 125 -2.18 -10.03 -5.27
N GLY A 126 -1.41 -9.76 -6.33
CA GLY A 126 -1.81 -8.84 -7.41
C GLY A 126 -1.65 -7.37 -7.08
N VAL A 127 -0.97 -7.02 -5.99
CA VAL A 127 -0.66 -5.63 -5.62
C VAL A 127 0.55 -5.17 -6.44
N THR A 128 0.32 -4.34 -7.43
CA THR A 128 1.35 -3.82 -8.35
C THR A 128 1.69 -2.36 -8.11
N GLN A 129 0.95 -1.68 -7.25
CA GLN A 129 1.24 -0.35 -6.72
C GLN A 129 0.98 -0.33 -5.22
N ILE A 130 1.80 0.40 -4.49
CA ILE A 130 1.59 0.70 -3.07
C ILE A 130 1.81 2.19 -2.79
N LEU A 131 1.05 2.74 -1.85
CA LEU A 131 1.35 4.01 -1.20
C LEU A 131 1.81 3.73 0.22
N ASP A 132 3.05 4.13 0.54
CA ASP A 132 3.53 4.15 1.91
C ASP A 132 3.37 5.56 2.50
N PRO A 133 2.43 5.76 3.44
CA PRO A 133 2.22 7.07 4.04
C PRO A 133 3.29 7.45 5.07
N ALA A 134 4.05 6.47 5.58
CA ALA A 134 5.07 6.66 6.61
C ALA A 134 6.32 5.79 6.32
N PRO A 135 7.05 6.07 5.22
CA PRO A 135 8.07 5.18 4.69
C PRO A 135 9.36 5.16 5.52
N LEU A 136 9.51 6.03 6.51
CA LEU A 136 10.76 6.21 7.25
C LEU A 136 11.95 6.35 6.29
N LEU A 137 13.04 5.61 6.49
CA LEU A 137 14.19 5.60 5.58
C LEU A 137 14.33 4.30 4.75
N ALA A 138 13.61 3.24 5.13
CA ALA A 138 13.74 1.90 4.51
C ALA A 138 13.14 1.81 3.09
N TRP A 139 12.37 2.80 2.62
CA TRP A 139 11.78 2.79 1.29
C TRP A 139 12.80 2.65 0.16
N ARG A 140 14.06 3.09 0.37
CA ARG A 140 15.12 2.98 -0.64
C ARG A 140 15.54 1.54 -0.88
N ASP A 141 15.61 0.76 0.19
CA ASP A 141 15.98 -0.65 0.12
C ASP A 141 14.85 -1.46 -0.51
N PHE A 142 13.59 -1.15 -0.16
CA PHE A 142 12.42 -1.74 -0.81
C PHE A 142 12.41 -1.45 -2.32
N ALA A 143 12.59 -0.19 -2.72
CA ALA A 143 12.57 0.22 -4.13
C ALA A 143 13.73 -0.37 -4.96
N ALA A 144 14.80 -0.81 -4.31
CA ALA A 144 15.93 -1.47 -4.97
C ALA A 144 15.68 -2.98 -5.25
N ASN A 145 14.66 -3.59 -4.60
CA ASN A 145 14.32 -4.98 -4.81
C ASN A 145 13.46 -5.16 -6.08
N SER A 146 13.81 -6.12 -6.91
CA SER A 146 13.09 -6.45 -8.14
C SER A 146 12.89 -7.98 -8.24
N PRO A 147 11.69 -8.45 -8.66
CA PRO A 147 10.49 -7.65 -9.00
C PRO A 147 9.78 -7.12 -7.75
N GLY A 148 9.22 -5.92 -7.85
CA GLY A 148 8.43 -5.30 -6.78
C GLY A 148 7.40 -4.31 -7.33
N PRO A 149 6.32 -4.02 -6.58
CA PRO A 149 5.33 -3.03 -6.97
C PRO A 149 5.92 -1.62 -7.06
N ASP A 150 5.26 -0.75 -7.85
CA ASP A 150 5.58 0.67 -7.85
C ASP A 150 5.30 1.27 -6.48
N LEU A 151 6.33 1.88 -5.88
CA LEU A 151 6.23 2.52 -4.57
C LEU A 151 5.97 4.02 -4.72
N PHE A 152 4.82 4.46 -4.25
CA PHE A 152 4.50 5.85 -3.97
C PHE A 152 4.63 6.11 -2.47
N ARG A 153 4.85 7.37 -2.07
CA ARG A 153 5.05 7.70 -0.67
C ARG A 153 4.54 9.09 -0.31
N CYS A 154 4.08 9.25 0.92
CA CYS A 154 3.92 10.56 1.53
C CYS A 154 5.21 11.00 2.24
N GLY A 155 5.26 12.28 2.60
CA GLY A 155 6.15 12.75 3.64
C GLY A 155 5.37 12.86 4.95
N GLU A 156 5.81 12.17 5.98
CA GLU A 156 5.12 12.13 7.25
C GLU A 156 5.61 13.20 8.23
N ILE A 157 4.68 13.89 8.88
CA ILE A 157 4.95 14.93 9.86
C ILE A 157 4.44 14.46 11.23
N PRO A 158 5.32 14.01 12.14
CA PRO A 158 4.94 13.62 13.50
C PRO A 158 4.38 14.79 14.31
N ASN A 159 3.57 14.52 15.32
CA ASN A 159 3.02 15.52 16.24
C ASN A 159 4.12 16.14 17.10
N GLY A 160 4.64 17.29 16.70
CA GLY A 160 5.70 18.01 17.42
C GLY A 160 7.06 17.27 17.44
N GLU A 161 7.87 17.59 18.44
CA GLU A 161 9.22 17.03 18.57
C GLU A 161 9.24 15.66 19.27
N ALA A 162 8.18 15.34 20.04
CA ALA A 162 8.07 14.15 20.86
C ALA A 162 6.64 13.59 20.94
N GLY A 163 5.77 13.93 19.98
CA GLY A 163 4.42 13.37 19.88
C GLY A 163 4.36 12.11 19.03
N TYR A 164 3.16 11.62 18.81
CA TYR A 164 2.94 10.42 18.01
C TYR A 164 3.45 10.60 16.54
N PRO A 165 4.11 9.62 15.93
CA PRO A 165 4.43 8.29 16.46
C PRO A 165 5.80 8.17 17.17
N ILE A 166 6.52 9.28 17.35
CA ILE A 166 7.87 9.28 17.96
C ILE A 166 7.82 8.80 19.42
N ASN A 167 6.76 9.18 20.16
CA ASN A 167 6.58 8.86 21.57
C ASN A 167 6.25 7.41 21.87
N GLN A 168 6.02 6.59 20.87
CA GLN A 168 5.70 5.17 21.08
C GLN A 168 6.87 4.36 21.68
N ARG A 169 8.08 4.89 21.67
CA ARG A 169 9.26 4.25 22.26
C ARG A 169 10.21 5.33 22.80
N ASP A 170 10.73 5.09 23.97
CA ASP A 170 11.80 5.91 24.59
C ASP A 170 13.17 5.73 23.90
N ASP A 171 13.20 5.45 22.61
CA ASP A 171 14.42 5.18 21.89
C ASP A 171 14.84 6.40 21.05
N ALA A 172 16.02 6.96 21.34
CA ALA A 172 16.60 8.05 20.57
C ALA A 172 16.76 7.70 19.08
N ASP A 173 16.83 6.39 18.75
CA ASP A 173 16.92 5.91 17.38
C ASP A 173 15.61 6.18 16.61
N MET A 174 14.44 6.11 17.27
CA MET A 174 13.15 6.47 16.65
C MET A 174 13.13 7.90 16.13
N VAL A 175 13.65 8.85 16.88
CA VAL A 175 13.69 10.27 16.47
C VAL A 175 14.46 10.46 15.17
N SER A 176 15.50 9.67 14.94
CA SER A 176 16.34 9.76 13.73
C SER A 176 15.64 9.24 12.48
N LEU A 177 14.61 8.39 12.62
CA LEU A 177 13.85 7.81 11.51
C LEU A 177 12.89 8.83 10.85
N TYR A 178 12.53 9.92 11.56
CA TYR A 178 11.56 10.91 11.10
C TYR A 178 12.23 12.18 10.57
N PRO A 179 12.48 12.32 9.27
CA PRO A 179 13.20 13.47 8.71
C PRO A 179 12.38 14.77 8.65
N TYR A 180 11.04 14.64 8.63
CA TYR A 180 10.12 15.76 8.37
C TYR A 180 9.48 16.33 9.64
N ARG A 181 10.27 16.58 10.68
CA ARG A 181 9.77 17.15 11.95
C ARG A 181 9.70 18.66 11.90
N ILE A 182 8.56 19.22 12.33
CA ILE A 182 8.42 20.65 12.62
C ILE A 182 9.09 20.92 13.97
N THR A 183 9.94 21.95 14.02
CA THR A 183 10.71 22.34 15.20
C THR A 183 10.72 23.86 15.32
N SER A 184 11.29 24.39 16.37
CA SER A 184 11.47 25.85 16.54
C SER A 184 12.25 26.52 15.40
N THR A 185 13.02 25.75 14.61
CA THR A 185 13.84 26.23 13.48
C THR A 185 13.39 25.72 12.12
N ARG A 186 12.44 24.81 12.06
CA ARG A 186 11.86 24.25 10.84
C ARG A 186 10.35 24.47 10.86
N THR A 187 9.90 25.43 10.07
CA THR A 187 8.47 25.78 9.98
C THR A 187 7.69 24.75 9.17
N PRO A 188 6.35 24.69 9.29
CA PRO A 188 5.50 23.83 8.46
C PRO A 188 5.79 23.95 6.97
N GLU A 189 5.93 25.18 6.46
CA GLU A 189 6.19 25.46 5.04
C GLU A 189 7.53 24.88 4.59
N MET A 190 8.60 25.06 5.39
CA MET A 190 9.92 24.48 5.08
C MET A 190 9.90 22.96 5.07
N VAL A 191 9.11 22.34 5.96
CA VAL A 191 8.98 20.88 6.02
C VAL A 191 8.22 20.35 4.81
N VAL A 192 7.09 20.96 4.45
CA VAL A 192 6.29 20.56 3.27
C VAL A 192 7.04 20.83 1.97
N GLU A 193 7.75 21.95 1.83
CA GLU A 193 8.62 22.21 0.67
C GLU A 193 9.66 21.10 0.50
N ARG A 194 10.26 20.65 1.60
CA ARG A 194 11.20 19.52 1.56
C ARG A 194 10.53 18.21 1.16
N ILE A 195 9.34 17.91 1.68
CA ILE A 195 8.55 16.73 1.30
C ILE A 195 8.30 16.71 -0.20
N ALA A 196 7.88 17.84 -0.77
CA ALA A 196 7.68 17.99 -2.21
C ALA A 196 8.99 17.81 -2.99
N ALA A 197 10.09 18.43 -2.54
CA ALA A 197 11.41 18.33 -3.19
C ALA A 197 11.97 16.89 -3.16
N ASP A 198 11.67 16.12 -2.13
CA ASP A 198 12.05 14.71 -2.01
C ASP A 198 11.16 13.76 -2.86
N GLY A 199 10.18 14.31 -3.61
CA GLY A 199 9.33 13.57 -4.57
C GLY A 199 8.23 12.75 -3.90
N ALA A 200 7.76 13.11 -2.71
CA ALA A 200 6.55 12.56 -2.12
C ALA A 200 5.31 13.05 -2.89
N ILE A 201 4.27 12.22 -2.96
CA ILE A 201 3.01 12.55 -3.65
C ILE A 201 1.90 12.99 -2.69
N CYS A 202 2.14 13.01 -1.40
CA CYS A 202 1.20 13.43 -0.35
C CYS A 202 1.95 13.84 0.92
N VAL A 203 1.24 14.53 1.81
CA VAL A 203 1.69 14.83 3.18
C VAL A 203 0.87 14.00 4.14
N LYS A 204 1.51 13.30 5.09
CA LYS A 204 0.85 12.55 6.17
C LYS A 204 0.98 13.31 7.47
N ILE A 205 -0.15 13.49 8.17
CA ILE A 205 -0.21 13.99 9.55
C ILE A 205 -0.89 12.98 10.46
N TYR A 206 -0.76 13.18 11.75
CA TYR A 206 -1.33 12.33 12.78
C TYR A 206 -2.23 13.13 13.70
N LEU A 207 -3.43 12.60 13.97
CA LEU A 207 -4.39 13.16 14.92
C LEU A 207 -4.67 12.15 16.04
N GLU A 208 -3.58 11.55 16.56
CA GLU A 208 -3.65 10.52 17.60
C GLU A 208 -3.21 11.11 18.94
N ASP A 209 -4.07 11.01 19.94
CA ASP A 209 -3.86 11.52 21.30
C ASP A 209 -3.73 10.42 22.37
N GLY A 210 -3.74 9.14 21.95
CA GLY A 210 -3.51 8.02 22.85
C GLY A 210 -3.96 6.67 22.33
N PHE A 211 -3.31 5.59 22.80
CA PHE A 211 -3.69 4.21 22.56
C PHE A 211 -3.74 3.43 23.88
N GLY A 212 -4.67 2.48 23.98
CA GLY A 212 -4.80 1.62 25.15
C GLY A 212 -5.05 2.42 26.43
N ALA A 213 -4.12 2.34 27.37
CA ALA A 213 -4.15 3.09 28.63
C ALA A 213 -3.50 4.48 28.52
N GLU A 214 -2.78 4.76 27.44
CA GLU A 214 -2.14 6.04 27.20
C GLU A 214 -3.13 7.05 26.63
N SER A 215 -3.02 8.30 27.05
CA SER A 215 -3.87 9.40 26.61
C SER A 215 -3.15 10.75 26.74
N GLU A 216 -3.75 11.80 26.18
CA GLU A 216 -3.24 13.16 26.25
C GLU A 216 -1.87 13.35 25.54
N TRP A 217 -1.61 12.58 24.48
CA TRP A 217 -0.47 12.84 23.62
C TRP A 217 -0.61 14.18 22.90
N PRO A 218 0.47 14.93 22.71
CA PRO A 218 0.39 16.24 22.10
C PRO A 218 -0.06 16.18 20.65
N LEU A 219 -1.03 17.01 20.28
CA LEU A 219 -1.44 17.26 18.91
C LEU A 219 -0.94 18.61 18.44
N TYR A 220 -0.88 18.83 17.12
CA TYR A 220 -0.72 20.16 16.56
C TYR A 220 -1.98 21.00 16.79
N ASP A 221 -1.80 22.27 17.13
CA ASP A 221 -2.91 23.22 17.21
C ASP A 221 -3.45 23.58 15.81
N ALA A 222 -4.62 24.21 15.77
CA ALA A 222 -5.29 24.56 14.53
C ALA A 222 -4.48 25.52 13.64
N GLU A 223 -3.62 26.38 14.22
CA GLU A 223 -2.76 27.29 13.45
C GLU A 223 -1.70 26.50 12.70
N ILE A 224 -1.01 25.57 13.36
CA ILE A 224 0.01 24.72 12.73
C ILE A 224 -0.62 23.82 11.67
N LEU A 225 -1.76 23.20 11.95
CA LEU A 225 -2.50 22.38 10.97
C LEU A 225 -2.91 23.19 9.74
N GLY A 226 -3.42 24.41 9.94
CA GLY A 226 -3.75 25.31 8.84
C GLY A 226 -2.54 25.66 7.97
N ARG A 227 -1.38 25.92 8.57
CA ARG A 227 -0.13 26.18 7.84
C ARG A 227 0.39 24.96 7.09
N ILE A 228 0.28 23.75 7.67
CA ILE A 228 0.60 22.51 6.97
C ILE A 228 -0.33 22.36 5.74
N ARG A 229 -1.64 22.58 5.93
CA ARG A 229 -2.64 22.49 4.86
C ARG A 229 -2.35 23.48 3.72
N ASP A 230 -2.11 24.74 4.04
CA ASP A 230 -1.82 25.77 3.05
C ASP A 230 -0.54 25.47 2.27
N ALA A 231 0.50 25.01 2.96
CA ALA A 231 1.74 24.59 2.33
C ALA A 231 1.55 23.37 1.43
N ALA A 232 0.79 22.36 1.85
CA ALA A 232 0.48 21.16 1.04
C ALA A 232 -0.26 21.57 -0.24
N ARG A 233 -1.26 22.45 -0.16
CA ARG A 233 -1.97 23.00 -1.33
C ARG A 233 -1.06 23.76 -2.28
N ALA A 234 -0.13 24.55 -1.77
CA ALA A 234 0.81 25.32 -2.59
C ALA A 234 1.73 24.40 -3.44
N HIS A 235 1.92 23.17 -3.00
CA HIS A 235 2.69 22.14 -3.70
C HIS A 235 1.83 21.08 -4.39
N GLU A 236 0.50 21.26 -4.46
CA GLU A 236 -0.47 20.32 -5.04
C GLU A 236 -0.40 18.91 -4.42
N LEU A 237 -0.04 18.83 -3.12
CA LEU A 237 0.06 17.58 -2.38
C LEU A 237 -1.23 17.35 -1.57
N PRO A 238 -1.92 16.21 -1.74
CA PRO A 238 -3.00 15.80 -0.85
C PRO A 238 -2.51 15.70 0.60
N LEU A 239 -3.36 16.14 1.55
CA LEU A 239 -3.13 16.01 2.98
C LEU A 239 -3.87 14.79 3.50
N LEU A 240 -3.14 13.79 3.99
CA LEU A 240 -3.65 12.54 4.53
C LEU A 240 -3.53 12.58 6.06
N ALA A 241 -4.63 12.36 6.78
CA ALA A 241 -4.64 12.35 8.24
C ALA A 241 -4.86 10.94 8.80
N HIS A 242 -4.01 10.52 9.75
CA HIS A 242 -4.33 9.45 10.67
C HIS A 242 -5.40 9.95 11.63
N ALA A 243 -6.55 9.26 11.68
CA ALA A 243 -7.65 9.56 12.58
C ALA A 243 -8.53 8.32 12.75
N ASN A 244 -9.03 8.04 13.95
CA ASN A 244 -9.81 6.84 14.25
C ASN A 244 -10.96 7.06 15.25
N ALA A 245 -11.10 8.27 15.80
CA ALA A 245 -12.13 8.69 16.73
C ALA A 245 -12.96 9.85 16.18
N ILE A 246 -14.14 10.11 16.75
CA ILE A 246 -15.08 11.15 16.27
C ILE A 246 -14.44 12.54 16.32
N ASP A 247 -13.78 12.88 17.43
CA ASP A 247 -13.10 14.15 17.63
C ASP A 247 -11.90 14.34 16.70
N MET A 248 -11.12 13.27 16.46
CA MET A 248 -10.04 13.26 15.47
C MET A 248 -10.56 13.51 14.05
N TYR A 249 -11.66 12.86 13.67
CA TYR A 249 -12.35 13.10 12.39
C TYR A 249 -12.84 14.55 12.30
N GLN A 250 -13.38 15.10 13.39
CA GLN A 250 -13.82 16.48 13.41
C GLN A 250 -12.65 17.45 13.15
N ILE A 251 -11.53 17.25 13.84
CA ILE A 251 -10.30 18.05 13.63
C ILE A 251 -9.79 17.91 12.19
N ALA A 252 -9.76 16.69 11.65
CA ALA A 252 -9.34 16.42 10.27
C ALA A 252 -10.21 17.15 9.24
N LEU A 253 -11.54 17.03 9.37
CA LEU A 253 -12.51 17.66 8.48
C LEU A 253 -12.51 19.20 8.61
N ASP A 254 -12.27 19.74 9.81
CA ASP A 254 -12.14 21.17 10.02
C ASP A 254 -10.81 21.72 9.47
N ALA A 255 -9.75 20.90 9.44
CA ALA A 255 -8.48 21.19 8.79
C ALA A 255 -8.50 20.95 7.27
N ASP A 256 -9.64 20.53 6.71
CA ASP A 256 -9.87 20.31 5.29
C ASP A 256 -8.86 19.32 4.66
N VAL A 257 -8.68 18.16 5.31
CA VAL A 257 -7.85 17.08 4.79
C VAL A 257 -8.45 16.45 3.54
N ASP A 258 -7.60 15.89 2.67
CA ASP A 258 -8.05 15.25 1.43
C ASP A 258 -8.31 13.76 1.62
N VAL A 259 -7.69 13.11 2.63
CA VAL A 259 -7.81 11.67 2.88
C VAL A 259 -7.80 11.39 4.38
N LEU A 260 -8.71 10.53 4.82
CA LEU A 260 -8.73 9.93 6.15
C LEU A 260 -8.15 8.51 6.09
N ALA A 261 -7.09 8.27 6.81
CA ALA A 261 -6.59 6.96 7.18
C ALA A 261 -6.93 6.79 8.66
N HIS A 262 -7.47 5.90 8.87
CA HIS A 262 -8.06 4.69 9.23
C HIS A 262 -9.59 4.80 9.34
N GLY A 263 -10.27 3.67 9.49
CA GLY A 263 -11.70 3.64 9.76
C GLY A 263 -12.03 4.11 11.18
N LEU A 264 -13.23 4.59 11.36
CA LEU A 264 -13.72 5.06 12.65
C LEU A 264 -14.00 3.85 13.57
N TRP A 265 -13.08 3.48 14.45
CA TRP A 265 -13.26 2.36 15.42
C TRP A 265 -13.46 2.82 16.85
N ASN A 266 -13.08 4.05 17.19
CA ASN A 266 -13.18 4.56 18.55
C ASN A 266 -14.42 5.44 18.74
N TRP A 267 -15.56 4.81 18.98
CA TRP A 267 -16.84 5.45 19.29
C TRP A 267 -17.73 4.53 20.12
N GLN A 268 -18.65 5.13 20.87
CA GLN A 268 -19.51 4.37 21.77
C GLN A 268 -20.62 3.63 21.02
N TRP A 269 -20.97 2.48 21.53
CA TRP A 269 -22.07 1.61 21.10
C TRP A 269 -23.24 1.76 22.08
N PRO A 270 -24.52 1.60 21.70
CA PRO A 270 -25.06 1.00 20.48
C PRO A 270 -25.38 1.96 19.34
N GLU A 271 -25.74 1.37 18.17
CA GLU A 271 -26.18 2.04 16.95
C GLU A 271 -27.10 3.22 17.20
N GLY A 272 -26.95 4.26 16.38
CA GLY A 272 -27.75 5.45 16.44
C GLY A 272 -27.10 6.60 17.18
N ASP A 273 -25.78 6.54 17.38
CA ASP A 273 -25.04 7.72 17.84
C ASP A 273 -25.10 8.80 16.74
N PRO A 274 -25.93 9.85 16.89
CA PRO A 274 -26.05 10.89 15.87
C PRO A 274 -24.71 11.48 15.43
N PRO A 275 -23.74 11.73 16.32
CA PRO A 275 -22.43 12.22 15.94
C PRO A 275 -21.69 11.36 14.91
N VAL A 276 -21.81 10.03 14.95
CA VAL A 276 -21.15 9.13 13.98
C VAL A 276 -21.74 9.33 12.59
N ALA A 277 -23.06 9.32 12.46
CA ALA A 277 -23.72 9.52 11.17
C ALA A 277 -23.46 10.93 10.61
N GLU A 278 -23.44 11.95 11.46
CA GLU A 278 -23.15 13.32 11.05
C GLU A 278 -21.70 13.48 10.54
N ILE A 279 -20.73 12.86 11.22
CA ILE A 279 -19.31 12.87 10.80
C ILE A 279 -19.14 12.14 9.46
N LEU A 280 -19.72 10.96 9.31
CA LEU A 280 -19.64 10.19 8.05
C LEU A 280 -20.34 10.90 6.90
N GLN A 281 -21.45 11.59 7.18
CA GLN A 281 -22.11 12.44 6.20
C GLN A 281 -21.21 13.58 5.74
N ARG A 282 -20.47 14.22 6.65
CA ARG A 282 -19.48 15.26 6.30
C ARG A 282 -18.34 14.68 5.44
N VAL A 283 -17.84 13.49 5.76
CA VAL A 283 -16.82 12.79 4.94
C VAL A 283 -17.31 12.65 3.50
N HIS A 284 -18.57 12.20 3.35
CA HIS A 284 -19.18 12.05 2.03
C HIS A 284 -19.37 13.40 1.31
N GLU A 285 -19.94 14.40 1.98
CA GLU A 285 -20.25 15.72 1.39
C GLU A 285 -18.99 16.52 1.02
N GLN A 286 -17.89 16.37 1.77
CA GLN A 286 -16.61 17.01 1.47
C GLN A 286 -15.80 16.21 0.44
N GLY A 287 -16.21 14.98 0.10
CA GLY A 287 -15.50 14.12 -0.84
C GLY A 287 -14.12 13.65 -0.36
N VAL A 288 -13.95 13.54 0.96
CA VAL A 288 -12.67 13.14 1.58
C VAL A 288 -12.41 11.67 1.35
N GLY A 289 -11.28 11.29 0.74
CA GLY A 289 -10.91 9.89 0.54
C GLY A 289 -10.94 9.08 1.84
N TYR A 290 -11.43 7.85 1.80
CA TYR A 290 -11.61 7.04 3.01
C TYR A 290 -10.88 5.70 2.87
N MET A 291 -9.95 5.45 3.79
CA MET A 291 -9.15 4.22 3.92
C MET A 291 -9.62 3.44 5.15
N PRO A 292 -10.44 2.38 5.03
CA PRO A 292 -11.01 1.68 6.19
C PRO A 292 -9.99 1.01 7.08
N THR A 293 -8.98 0.35 6.50
CA THR A 293 -7.92 -0.39 7.20
C THR A 293 -8.43 -1.34 8.29
N HIS A 294 -9.44 -2.15 7.99
CA HIS A 294 -10.01 -3.15 8.92
C HIS A 294 -8.92 -4.08 9.48
N ARG A 295 -7.88 -4.36 8.66
CA ARG A 295 -6.80 -5.29 9.01
C ARG A 295 -5.97 -4.89 10.21
N VAL A 296 -5.83 -3.60 10.49
CA VAL A 296 -5.15 -3.12 11.70
C VAL A 296 -5.76 -3.78 12.94
N MET A 297 -7.05 -3.55 13.15
CA MET A 297 -7.74 -4.06 14.33
C MET A 297 -7.89 -5.59 14.31
N ALA A 298 -8.19 -6.17 13.15
CA ALA A 298 -8.29 -7.62 13.01
C ALA A 298 -6.94 -8.30 13.31
N GLY A 299 -5.85 -7.76 12.79
CA GLY A 299 -4.51 -8.29 13.03
C GLY A 299 -4.07 -8.24 14.49
N LEU A 300 -4.41 -7.18 15.23
CA LEU A 300 -4.16 -7.10 16.68
C LEU A 300 -4.85 -8.23 17.43
N GLY A 301 -6.13 -8.48 17.16
CA GLY A 301 -6.86 -9.61 17.74
C GLY A 301 -6.28 -10.96 17.34
N GLU A 302 -5.96 -11.16 16.08
CA GLU A 302 -5.38 -12.41 15.57
C GLU A 302 -3.99 -12.69 16.17
N HIS A 303 -3.20 -11.64 16.43
CA HIS A 303 -1.87 -11.77 17.02
C HIS A 303 -1.89 -12.37 18.44
N LEU A 304 -2.98 -12.17 19.19
CA LEU A 304 -3.18 -12.78 20.49
C LEU A 304 -3.46 -14.30 20.41
N LEU A 305 -3.70 -14.85 19.21
CA LEU A 305 -4.10 -16.23 18.96
C LEU A 305 -2.98 -16.97 18.18
N PRO A 306 -2.05 -17.64 18.87
CA PRO A 306 -0.81 -18.18 18.26
C PRO A 306 -1.07 -19.20 17.13
N ALA A 307 -2.18 -19.93 17.15
CA ALA A 307 -2.54 -20.90 16.10
C ALA A 307 -2.73 -20.26 14.70
N ARG A 308 -2.81 -18.94 14.59
CA ARG A 308 -2.95 -18.23 13.31
C ARG A 308 -1.79 -18.51 12.37
N MET A 309 -0.55 -18.63 12.86
CA MET A 309 0.64 -18.87 12.06
C MET A 309 0.72 -20.27 11.42
N ASP A 310 -0.22 -21.18 11.74
CA ASP A 310 -0.30 -22.49 11.13
C ASP A 310 -1.16 -22.53 9.85
N ALA A 311 -1.83 -21.41 9.53
CA ALA A 311 -2.63 -21.31 8.32
C ALA A 311 -1.72 -21.41 7.06
N PRO A 312 -2.12 -22.18 6.03
CA PRO A 312 -1.25 -22.53 4.91
C PRO A 312 -0.83 -21.32 4.05
N GLU A 313 -1.64 -20.28 4.02
CA GLU A 313 -1.35 -19.06 3.25
C GLU A 313 -0.07 -18.36 3.70
N TYR A 314 0.34 -18.49 4.97
CA TYR A 314 1.60 -17.91 5.45
C TYR A 314 2.83 -18.59 4.84
N ALA A 315 2.77 -19.90 4.60
CA ALA A 315 3.87 -20.64 4.01
C ALA A 315 4.19 -20.21 2.55
N ASP A 316 3.19 -19.67 1.84
CA ASP A 316 3.39 -19.18 0.47
C ASP A 316 4.09 -17.82 0.40
N ILE A 317 4.10 -17.04 1.51
CA ILE A 317 4.51 -15.63 1.45
C ILE A 317 5.50 -15.21 2.55
N VAL A 318 5.71 -16.03 3.57
CA VAL A 318 6.66 -15.75 4.65
C VAL A 318 7.89 -16.64 4.49
N PRO A 319 9.13 -16.08 4.51
CA PRO A 319 10.34 -16.89 4.53
C PRO A 319 10.32 -17.95 5.63
N ALA A 320 10.75 -19.17 5.30
CA ALA A 320 10.62 -20.32 6.21
C ALA A 320 11.25 -20.07 7.60
N ASP A 321 12.46 -19.50 7.65
CA ASP A 321 13.15 -19.21 8.92
C ASP A 321 12.38 -18.17 9.76
N LEU A 322 11.74 -17.17 9.12
CA LEU A 322 10.92 -16.18 9.80
C LEU A 322 9.62 -16.80 10.30
N LEU A 323 8.99 -17.68 9.52
CA LEU A 323 7.78 -18.40 9.93
C LEU A 323 8.07 -19.33 11.12
N ASP A 324 9.22 -20.00 11.12
CA ASP A 324 9.67 -20.82 12.24
C ASP A 324 9.98 -19.97 13.49
N TRP A 325 10.51 -18.77 13.32
CA TRP A 325 10.71 -17.82 14.41
C TRP A 325 9.37 -17.37 15.04
N TYR A 326 8.35 -17.10 14.24
CA TYR A 326 7.00 -16.82 14.75
C TYR A 326 6.43 -17.98 15.53
N ARG A 327 6.50 -19.20 14.99
CA ARG A 327 6.01 -20.44 15.66
C ARG A 327 6.75 -20.75 16.95
N ALA A 328 7.99 -20.34 17.06
CA ALA A 328 8.80 -20.46 18.28
C ALA A 328 8.52 -19.38 19.33
N GLY A 329 7.54 -18.49 19.08
CA GLY A 329 7.14 -17.42 20.02
C GLY A 329 8.01 -16.16 19.90
N GLY A 330 8.73 -15.95 18.80
CA GLY A 330 9.58 -14.79 18.63
C GLY A 330 8.83 -13.46 18.67
N ALA A 331 7.54 -13.46 18.29
CA ALA A 331 6.67 -12.29 18.30
C ALA A 331 5.81 -12.16 19.57
N ASP A 332 5.93 -13.05 20.54
CA ASP A 332 5.07 -13.07 21.76
C ASP A 332 5.22 -11.83 22.63
N TRP A 333 6.38 -11.16 22.56
CA TRP A 333 6.62 -9.90 23.26
C TRP A 333 5.53 -8.84 22.99
N PHE A 334 5.06 -8.74 21.75
CA PHE A 334 4.03 -7.78 21.40
C PHE A 334 2.63 -8.27 21.85
N ALA A 335 2.39 -9.58 21.84
CA ALA A 335 1.17 -10.12 22.42
C ALA A 335 1.08 -9.89 23.94
N ASP A 336 2.22 -9.91 24.64
CA ASP A 336 2.30 -9.59 26.07
C ASP A 336 2.12 -8.08 26.31
N GLU A 337 2.66 -7.22 25.42
CA GLU A 337 2.43 -5.76 25.45
C GLU A 337 0.95 -5.43 25.24
N LEU A 338 0.29 -6.00 24.23
CA LEU A 338 -1.14 -5.84 24.01
C LEU A 338 -1.97 -6.33 25.20
N ALA A 339 -1.58 -7.45 25.79
CA ALA A 339 -2.31 -8.02 26.94
C ALA A 339 -2.20 -7.15 28.20
N ALA A 340 -1.16 -6.34 28.33
CA ALA A 340 -0.96 -5.46 29.47
C ALA A 340 -2.02 -4.34 29.59
N ASP A 341 -2.70 -4.00 28.50
CA ASP A 341 -3.82 -3.06 28.48
C ASP A 341 -5.13 -3.64 29.03
N PHE A 342 -5.17 -4.94 29.32
CA PHE A 342 -6.36 -5.66 29.77
C PHE A 342 -6.22 -6.14 31.23
N PRO A 343 -7.34 -6.49 31.88
CA PRO A 343 -7.27 -7.10 33.18
C PRO A 343 -6.39 -8.37 33.21
N PRO A 344 -5.53 -8.56 34.23
CA PRO A 344 -4.53 -9.63 34.24
C PRO A 344 -5.08 -11.07 34.10
N ASP A 345 -6.33 -11.27 34.47
CA ASP A 345 -7.01 -12.59 34.44
C ASP A 345 -7.88 -12.78 33.17
N MET A 346 -7.88 -11.83 32.24
CA MET A 346 -8.67 -11.92 30.99
C MET A 346 -8.03 -12.93 30.04
N PRO A 347 -8.79 -13.93 29.54
CA PRO A 347 -8.28 -14.82 28.48
C PRO A 347 -7.94 -14.09 27.19
N ARG A 348 -6.89 -14.52 26.48
CA ARG A 348 -6.48 -13.89 25.19
C ARG A 348 -7.59 -13.95 24.14
N GLU A 349 -8.43 -14.98 24.14
CA GLU A 349 -9.60 -15.09 23.26
C GLU A 349 -10.63 -13.99 23.52
N GLU A 350 -10.82 -13.59 24.79
CA GLU A 350 -11.70 -12.47 25.14
C GLU A 350 -11.09 -11.13 24.74
N MET A 351 -9.76 -10.94 24.92
CA MET A 351 -9.04 -9.75 24.45
C MET A 351 -9.15 -9.64 22.92
N ALA A 352 -8.92 -10.73 22.18
CA ALA A 352 -9.05 -10.79 20.73
C ALA A 352 -10.47 -10.42 20.26
N ALA A 353 -11.51 -10.86 20.98
CA ALA A 353 -12.90 -10.51 20.68
C ALA A 353 -13.17 -9.00 20.83
N ILE A 354 -12.48 -8.32 21.74
CA ILE A 354 -12.61 -6.85 21.92
C ILE A 354 -12.11 -6.12 20.69
N PHE A 355 -10.97 -6.52 20.10
CA PHE A 355 -10.52 -5.97 18.81
C PHE A 355 -11.54 -6.22 17.69
N GLY A 356 -12.24 -7.36 17.72
CA GLY A 356 -13.35 -7.66 16.80
C GLY A 356 -14.51 -6.65 16.88
N TYR A 357 -14.78 -6.06 18.04
CA TYR A 357 -15.76 -4.96 18.14
C TYR A 357 -15.26 -3.71 17.41
N GLY A 358 -13.97 -3.39 17.46
CA GLY A 358 -13.37 -2.33 16.67
C GLY A 358 -13.57 -2.55 15.17
N VAL A 359 -13.26 -3.76 14.68
CA VAL A 359 -13.52 -4.16 13.28
C VAL A 359 -14.98 -3.93 12.91
N GLY A 360 -15.94 -4.38 13.75
CA GLY A 360 -17.37 -4.21 13.52
C GLY A 360 -17.80 -2.74 13.45
N ARG A 361 -17.13 -1.84 14.16
CA ARG A 361 -17.39 -0.39 14.07
C ARG A 361 -16.92 0.18 12.73
N VAL A 362 -15.70 -0.17 12.30
CA VAL A 362 -15.18 0.22 10.98
C VAL A 362 -16.07 -0.32 9.86
N GLN A 363 -16.50 -1.59 9.94
CA GLN A 363 -17.41 -2.18 8.95
C GLN A 363 -18.72 -1.39 8.82
N ARG A 364 -19.29 -0.91 9.94
CA ARG A 364 -20.51 -0.09 9.89
C ARG A 364 -20.28 1.29 9.30
N ALA A 365 -19.18 1.95 9.62
CA ALA A 365 -18.78 3.21 9.01
C ALA A 365 -18.57 3.05 7.49
N THR A 366 -17.90 1.97 7.10
CA THR A 366 -17.68 1.61 5.69
C THR A 366 -19.00 1.34 4.95
N ALA A 367 -19.91 0.57 5.58
CA ALA A 367 -21.24 0.30 5.01
C ALA A 367 -22.08 1.58 4.83
N PHE A 368 -22.01 2.53 5.76
CA PHE A 368 -22.68 3.83 5.63
C PHE A 368 -22.15 4.59 4.40
N LEU A 369 -20.85 4.66 4.23
CA LEU A 369 -20.22 5.35 3.10
C LEU A 369 -20.50 4.65 1.77
N GLU A 370 -20.48 3.32 1.71
CA GLU A 370 -20.89 2.56 0.51
C GLU A 370 -22.34 2.85 0.13
N GLN A 371 -23.26 2.85 1.10
CA GLN A 371 -24.68 3.18 0.86
C GLN A 371 -24.89 4.62 0.38
N ALA A 372 -24.03 5.56 0.80
CA ALA A 372 -24.01 6.92 0.30
C ALA A 372 -23.40 7.06 -1.11
N GLY A 373 -22.81 5.97 -1.66
CA GLY A 373 -22.10 5.99 -2.94
C GLY A 373 -20.74 6.69 -2.85
N HIS A 374 -20.14 6.73 -1.65
CA HIS A 374 -18.83 7.34 -1.43
C HIS A 374 -17.70 6.46 -2.00
N PRO A 375 -16.73 7.03 -2.76
CA PRO A 375 -15.61 6.26 -3.28
C PRO A 375 -14.65 5.83 -2.15
N LEU A 376 -14.55 4.51 -1.93
CA LEU A 376 -13.62 3.92 -0.97
C LEU A 376 -12.23 3.75 -1.58
N LEU A 377 -11.20 3.67 -0.73
CA LEU A 377 -9.82 3.34 -1.09
C LEU A 377 -9.43 2.01 -0.44
N LEU A 378 -8.89 1.08 -1.21
CA LEU A 378 -8.33 -0.16 -0.69
C LEU A 378 -7.02 0.16 0.03
N ALA A 379 -6.96 -0.15 1.32
CA ALA A 379 -5.87 0.21 2.19
C ALA A 379 -5.76 -0.80 3.35
N SER A 380 -4.65 -1.51 3.43
CA SER A 380 -4.46 -2.57 4.43
C SER A 380 -3.83 -2.08 5.73
N ASP A 381 -3.04 -1.02 5.67
CA ASP A 381 -2.19 -0.55 6.77
C ASP A 381 -1.27 -1.65 7.34
N CYS A 382 -0.68 -2.41 6.45
CA CYS A 382 0.18 -3.52 6.81
C CYS A 382 1.63 -3.31 6.38
N PRO A 383 2.55 -3.73 7.22
CA PRO A 383 2.44 -3.98 8.65
C PRO A 383 2.54 -2.67 9.46
N GLY A 384 1.40 -2.06 9.82
CA GLY A 384 1.33 -0.80 10.59
C GLY A 384 1.65 -0.96 12.09
N SER A 385 1.72 -2.21 12.57
CA SER A 385 2.06 -2.57 13.95
C SER A 385 2.89 -3.87 13.96
N PRO A 386 3.56 -4.21 15.08
CA PRO A 386 4.33 -5.45 15.17
C PRO A 386 3.50 -6.73 15.21
N THR A 387 2.36 -6.78 14.52
CA THR A 387 1.51 -7.96 14.43
C THR A 387 2.04 -8.97 13.43
N SER A 388 2.39 -10.18 13.86
CA SER A 388 2.83 -11.27 12.96
C SER A 388 1.73 -11.72 11.98
N ALA A 389 0.46 -11.51 12.32
CA ALA A 389 -0.69 -11.86 11.46
C ALA A 389 -0.78 -10.96 10.21
N ASN A 390 -0.21 -9.76 10.24
CA ASN A 390 -0.33 -8.78 9.17
C ASN A 390 0.84 -8.89 8.18
N GLN A 391 0.75 -9.83 7.25
CA GLN A 391 1.77 -10.07 6.23
C GLN A 391 1.48 -9.34 4.92
N PRO A 392 2.51 -8.79 4.22
CA PRO A 392 2.35 -8.08 2.97
C PRO A 392 1.59 -8.87 1.91
N GLY A 393 0.70 -8.20 1.19
CA GLY A 393 -0.15 -8.80 0.16
C GLY A 393 -1.32 -9.59 0.74
N LEU A 394 -1.09 -10.50 1.68
CA LEU A 394 -2.17 -11.22 2.37
C LEU A 394 -3.11 -10.24 3.09
N CYS A 395 -2.57 -9.23 3.75
CA CYS A 395 -3.38 -8.17 4.34
C CYS A 395 -4.32 -7.49 3.34
N THR A 396 -3.79 -7.12 2.17
CA THR A 396 -4.59 -6.48 1.12
C THR A 396 -5.71 -7.41 0.67
N ARG A 397 -5.43 -8.72 0.53
CA ARG A 397 -6.44 -9.71 0.18
C ARG A 397 -7.50 -9.87 1.29
N LEU A 398 -7.07 -9.87 2.56
CA LEU A 398 -7.98 -9.94 3.70
C LEU A 398 -8.76 -8.63 3.92
N GLU A 399 -8.20 -7.47 3.55
CA GLU A 399 -8.92 -6.21 3.54
C GLU A 399 -10.06 -6.23 2.51
N ILE A 400 -9.86 -6.82 1.33
CA ILE A 400 -10.91 -7.07 0.33
C ILE A 400 -12.05 -7.91 0.93
N GLU A 401 -11.74 -8.95 1.69
CA GLU A 401 -12.76 -9.74 2.40
C GLU A 401 -13.51 -8.92 3.46
N SER A 402 -12.78 -8.09 4.21
CA SER A 402 -13.37 -7.24 5.25
C SER A 402 -14.32 -6.19 4.64
N LEU A 403 -13.96 -5.61 3.49
CA LEU A 403 -14.84 -4.73 2.72
C LEU A 403 -16.13 -5.45 2.28
N ALA A 404 -16.01 -6.66 1.75
CA ALA A 404 -17.18 -7.46 1.38
C ALA A 404 -18.04 -7.84 2.59
N GLN A 405 -17.44 -8.17 3.73
CA GLN A 405 -18.15 -8.42 4.99
C GLN A 405 -18.88 -7.16 5.50
N ALA A 406 -18.34 -5.98 5.22
CA ALA A 406 -19.03 -4.70 5.49
C ALA A 406 -20.17 -4.40 4.51
N GLY A 407 -20.40 -5.25 3.49
CA GLY A 407 -21.45 -5.09 2.49
C GLY A 407 -21.05 -4.25 1.27
N VAL A 408 -19.74 -3.99 1.09
CA VAL A 408 -19.23 -3.32 -0.11
C VAL A 408 -19.36 -4.26 -1.31
N SER A 409 -19.89 -3.77 -2.40
CA SER A 409 -20.10 -4.57 -3.61
C SER A 409 -18.77 -4.96 -4.28
N PRO A 410 -18.68 -6.10 -5.00
CA PRO A 410 -17.47 -6.46 -5.75
C PRO A 410 -17.03 -5.37 -6.74
N GLU A 411 -17.97 -4.65 -7.35
CA GLU A 411 -17.69 -3.49 -8.22
C GLU A 411 -17.01 -2.36 -7.44
N SER A 412 -17.53 -2.01 -6.25
CA SER A 412 -16.94 -0.97 -5.41
C SER A 412 -15.56 -1.38 -4.88
N VAL A 413 -15.38 -2.66 -4.50
CA VAL A 413 -14.07 -3.21 -4.10
C VAL A 413 -13.07 -3.12 -5.26
N PHE A 414 -13.49 -3.51 -6.48
CA PHE A 414 -12.64 -3.39 -7.67
C PHE A 414 -12.19 -1.96 -7.90
N ARG A 415 -13.11 -0.99 -7.82
CA ARG A 415 -12.80 0.43 -7.98
C ARG A 415 -11.92 0.96 -6.85
N ALA A 416 -12.14 0.52 -5.62
CA ALA A 416 -11.35 0.89 -4.45
C ALA A 416 -9.87 0.47 -4.57
N GLY A 417 -9.59 -0.65 -5.23
CA GLY A 417 -8.23 -1.16 -5.46
C GLY A 417 -7.61 -0.73 -6.80
N THR A 418 -8.33 0.02 -7.65
CA THR A 418 -7.82 0.37 -8.99
C THR A 418 -7.94 1.88 -9.28
N ILE A 419 -9.10 2.34 -9.76
CA ILE A 419 -9.24 3.71 -10.27
C ILE A 419 -9.38 4.76 -9.17
N ASN A 420 -10.02 4.43 -8.04
CA ASN A 420 -10.25 5.41 -6.98
C ASN A 420 -8.92 5.92 -6.39
N PRO A 421 -7.96 5.05 -5.97
CA PRO A 421 -6.68 5.53 -5.49
C PRO A 421 -5.87 6.25 -6.58
N ALA A 422 -5.93 5.79 -7.83
CA ALA A 422 -5.27 6.47 -8.92
C ALA A 422 -5.76 7.93 -9.06
N ARG A 423 -7.07 8.17 -8.95
CA ARG A 423 -7.66 9.52 -8.97
C ARG A 423 -7.33 10.31 -7.70
N GLN A 424 -7.43 9.69 -6.54
CA GLN A 424 -7.17 10.35 -5.26
C GLN A 424 -5.76 10.95 -5.19
N PHE A 425 -4.79 10.27 -5.78
CA PHE A 425 -3.38 10.66 -5.74
C PHE A 425 -2.83 11.19 -7.07
N GLY A 426 -3.69 11.55 -8.04
CA GLY A 426 -3.28 12.13 -9.32
C GLY A 426 -2.49 11.19 -10.23
N LEU A 427 -2.71 9.88 -10.10
CA LEU A 427 -2.01 8.84 -10.86
C LEU A 427 -2.82 8.28 -12.02
N GLU A 428 -4.06 8.73 -12.23
CA GLU A 428 -5.02 8.18 -13.20
C GLU A 428 -4.56 8.29 -14.65
N ALA A 429 -3.66 9.19 -14.97
CA ALA A 429 -3.07 9.25 -16.31
C ALA A 429 -2.20 8.03 -16.64
N ARG A 430 -1.71 7.33 -15.62
CA ARG A 430 -0.77 6.21 -15.77
C ARG A 430 -1.30 4.87 -15.27
N TYR A 431 -2.23 4.85 -14.30
CA TYR A 431 -2.69 3.65 -13.59
C TYR A 431 -4.22 3.59 -13.48
N GLY A 432 -4.74 2.51 -12.92
CA GLY A 432 -6.12 2.34 -12.49
C GLY A 432 -7.09 1.80 -13.55
N THR A 433 -6.71 1.79 -14.84
CA THR A 433 -7.53 1.23 -15.94
C THR A 433 -6.66 0.54 -16.98
N VAL A 434 -7.27 -0.30 -17.83
CA VAL A 434 -6.62 -0.94 -18.99
C VAL A 434 -6.91 -0.09 -20.23
N GLU A 435 -6.02 0.85 -20.53
CA GLU A 435 -6.14 1.80 -21.65
C GLU A 435 -4.78 2.05 -22.30
N VAL A 436 -4.82 2.39 -23.60
CA VAL A 436 -3.61 2.75 -24.36
C VAL A 436 -2.92 3.96 -23.69
N GLY A 437 -1.61 3.88 -23.55
CA GLY A 437 -0.76 4.91 -22.92
C GLY A 437 -0.51 4.70 -21.42
N LYS A 438 -1.22 3.77 -20.75
CA LYS A 438 -1.01 3.46 -19.34
C LYS A 438 0.07 2.42 -19.10
N VAL A 439 0.64 2.45 -17.92
CA VAL A 439 1.64 1.46 -17.46
C VAL A 439 1.01 0.07 -17.48
N ALA A 440 1.74 -0.88 -18.03
CA ALA A 440 1.30 -2.26 -18.14
C ALA A 440 1.55 -3.04 -16.84
N ASN A 441 0.92 -2.57 -15.75
CA ASN A 441 0.80 -3.27 -14.47
C ASN A 441 -0.58 -3.92 -14.44
N LEU A 442 -0.65 -5.18 -14.85
CA LEU A 442 -1.90 -5.87 -15.15
C LEU A 442 -1.94 -7.25 -14.47
N LEU A 443 -3.14 -7.79 -14.34
CA LEU A 443 -3.37 -9.14 -13.80
C LEU A 443 -4.19 -9.95 -14.81
N LEU A 444 -3.81 -11.20 -15.02
CA LEU A 444 -4.58 -12.19 -15.75
C LEU A 444 -5.23 -13.16 -14.77
N LEU A 445 -6.56 -13.18 -14.72
CA LEU A 445 -7.38 -13.94 -13.78
C LEU A 445 -8.32 -14.91 -14.53
N GLU A 446 -8.75 -15.98 -13.85
CA GLU A 446 -9.75 -16.92 -14.41
C GLU A 446 -11.19 -16.44 -14.20
N ALA A 447 -11.43 -15.53 -13.23
CA ALA A 447 -12.76 -15.02 -12.92
C ALA A 447 -12.79 -13.48 -12.92
N ASN A 448 -13.98 -12.90 -13.08
CA ASN A 448 -14.17 -11.46 -13.14
C ASN A 448 -14.30 -10.85 -11.73
N PRO A 449 -13.33 -10.04 -11.25
CA PRO A 449 -13.34 -9.48 -9.90
C PRO A 449 -14.40 -8.38 -9.67
N ARG A 450 -15.04 -7.85 -10.71
CA ARG A 450 -16.18 -6.94 -10.57
C ARG A 450 -17.48 -7.66 -10.19
N LEU A 451 -17.52 -8.98 -10.34
CA LEU A 451 -18.70 -9.82 -10.07
C LEU A 451 -18.55 -10.63 -8.78
N ASP A 452 -17.33 -11.02 -8.44
CA ASP A 452 -17.03 -11.86 -7.27
C ASP A 452 -15.64 -11.52 -6.72
N ILE A 453 -15.55 -11.24 -5.42
CA ILE A 453 -14.27 -10.98 -4.75
C ILE A 453 -13.35 -12.21 -4.72
N ALA A 454 -13.90 -13.43 -4.78
CA ALA A 454 -13.10 -14.65 -4.85
C ALA A 454 -12.26 -14.73 -6.15
N ALA A 455 -12.59 -13.93 -7.16
CA ALA A 455 -11.80 -13.82 -8.38
C ALA A 455 -10.34 -13.41 -8.10
N TRP A 456 -10.08 -12.63 -7.05
CA TRP A 456 -8.72 -12.23 -6.68
C TRP A 456 -7.81 -13.40 -6.27
N ASP A 457 -8.39 -14.56 -5.92
CA ASP A 457 -7.64 -15.77 -5.64
C ASP A 457 -7.25 -16.54 -6.90
N THR A 458 -7.81 -16.17 -8.06
CA THR A 458 -7.63 -16.84 -9.36
C THR A 458 -6.58 -16.18 -10.26
N ILE A 459 -5.74 -15.30 -9.72
CA ILE A 459 -4.64 -14.68 -10.44
C ILE A 459 -3.68 -15.77 -10.93
N GLN A 460 -3.39 -15.78 -12.24
CA GLN A 460 -2.46 -16.72 -12.88
C GLN A 460 -1.12 -16.04 -13.18
N THR A 461 -1.19 -14.81 -13.68
CA THR A 461 -0.02 -14.06 -14.11
C THR A 461 -0.15 -12.62 -13.64
N VAL A 462 0.91 -12.10 -13.07
CA VAL A 462 1.11 -10.68 -12.79
C VAL A 462 1.97 -10.12 -13.91
N ILE A 463 1.52 -9.07 -14.57
CA ILE A 463 2.31 -8.35 -15.57
C ILE A 463 2.76 -7.06 -14.90
N LEU A 464 4.08 -6.89 -14.77
CA LEU A 464 4.69 -5.74 -14.13
C LEU A 464 5.57 -5.01 -15.14
N HIS A 465 5.22 -3.76 -15.49
CA HIS A 465 5.89 -3.01 -16.56
C HIS A 465 6.03 -3.82 -17.85
N GLY A 466 5.00 -4.61 -18.18
CA GLY A 466 4.99 -5.46 -19.37
C GLY A 466 5.75 -6.79 -19.24
N GLU A 467 6.40 -7.05 -18.11
CA GLU A 467 7.06 -8.33 -17.84
C GLU A 467 6.10 -9.30 -17.15
N PRO A 468 5.81 -10.47 -17.73
CA PRO A 468 4.94 -11.44 -17.11
C PRO A 468 5.66 -12.26 -16.04
N LEU A 469 5.04 -12.36 -14.87
CA LEU A 469 5.49 -13.13 -13.72
C LEU A 469 4.43 -14.18 -13.40
N ALA A 470 4.80 -15.46 -13.43
CA ALA A 470 3.90 -16.51 -12.97
C ALA A 470 3.69 -16.37 -11.45
N ARG A 471 2.42 -16.45 -11.00
CA ARG A 471 2.09 -16.28 -9.58
C ARG A 471 2.89 -17.22 -8.67
N ASP A 472 3.04 -18.49 -9.07
CA ASP A 472 3.77 -19.47 -8.27
C ASP A 472 5.26 -19.17 -8.11
N ASP A 473 5.87 -18.44 -9.05
CA ASP A 473 7.27 -18.02 -8.95
C ASP A 473 7.50 -16.93 -7.89
N LEU A 474 6.43 -16.28 -7.41
CA LEU A 474 6.46 -15.23 -6.41
C LEU A 474 6.43 -15.74 -4.96
N LYS A 475 6.15 -17.02 -4.76
CA LYS A 475 6.10 -17.66 -3.44
C LYS A 475 7.42 -17.52 -2.68
N ALA A 476 7.32 -17.52 -1.36
CA ALA A 476 8.47 -17.60 -0.46
C ALA A 476 9.25 -18.90 -0.69
N ARG A 477 10.57 -18.80 -0.56
CA ARG A 477 11.52 -19.90 -0.75
C ARG A 477 12.23 -20.21 0.54
#